data_255fce92732ec4937efb3ea2d3018927
#
_entry.id   255fce92732ec4937efb3ea2d3018927
#
_cell.length_a   1.000
_cell.length_b   1.000
_cell.length_c   1.000
_cell.angle_alpha   90.00
_cell.angle_beta   90.00
_cell.angle_gamma   90.00
#
_symmetry.space_group_name_H-M   'P 1'
#
loop_
_entity.id
_entity.type
_entity.pdbx_description
1 polymer ?
#
loop_
_entity_poly.entity_id
_entity_poly.type
_entity_poly.pdbx_seq_one_letter_code
_entity_poly.pdbx_strand_id
1 'polypeptide(L)'
;MILQTGFRTDIPAFYSEWFANRLRAGYVLVRNPYNPQAVTRYELNPDMVDLIGFCTKNPAPMLQKMDLLRSYGQYWFVTITPYGPEIEPHVPPKETVLCDFVALSEIVGPDSIGWRYDPIFLSDTYTVERHIQEFTRMAAVLAGHTHTCVISFIDLYEKVRRNFPQVQGVSRADRLTLGKAFVKIGRQYGLTIRPCAEGDELAPYGADCSGCMTQQIFETALHRRLHLPPGKNSRKECACFMTADIGAYNTCGHLCRYCYANYSKELVTQNMRQHDPQSPFLIGHSLPGDVIHQAQQESWVENQLSLFDLL
;
A
#
# COMPACT_ATOMS: atom_id res chain seq x y z
N MET A 1 -10.24 -13.63 -5.69
CA MET A 1 -10.35 -12.40 -4.87
C MET A 1 -9.02 -11.65 -4.84
N ILE A 2 -9.01 -10.35 -4.48
CA ILE A 2 -7.80 -9.57 -4.20
C ILE A 2 -7.56 -9.52 -2.68
N LEU A 3 -6.33 -9.75 -2.22
CA LEU A 3 -5.93 -9.73 -0.82
C LEU A 3 -4.94 -8.59 -0.57
N GLN A 4 -5.11 -7.83 0.51
CA GLN A 4 -4.23 -6.71 0.85
C GLN A 4 -3.36 -7.02 2.08
N THR A 5 -2.14 -6.50 2.08
CA THR A 5 -1.15 -6.73 3.14
C THR A 5 -0.63 -5.46 3.81
N GLY A 6 -1.13 -4.28 3.42
CA GLY A 6 -0.48 -3.03 3.77
C GLY A 6 -1.36 -1.88 4.26
N PHE A 7 -2.67 -2.10 4.55
CA PHE A 7 -3.51 -1.00 5.04
C PHE A 7 -3.38 -0.77 6.54
N ARG A 8 -3.08 -1.81 7.31
CA ARG A 8 -3.01 -1.75 8.78
C ARG A 8 -1.61 -1.92 9.34
N THR A 9 -0.67 -2.39 8.52
CA THR A 9 0.73 -2.59 8.88
C THR A 9 1.60 -2.66 7.63
N ASP A 10 2.90 -2.86 7.77
CA ASP A 10 3.84 -3.12 6.67
C ASP A 10 4.35 -4.57 6.77
N ILE A 11 3.59 -5.50 6.16
CA ILE A 11 3.93 -6.93 6.17
C ILE A 11 5.26 -7.20 5.44
N PRO A 12 5.53 -6.65 4.25
CA PRO A 12 6.81 -6.83 3.59
C PRO A 12 8.01 -6.45 4.44
N ALA A 13 7.93 -5.32 5.17
CA ALA A 13 9.04 -4.80 5.96
C ALA A 13 9.31 -5.60 7.25
N PHE A 14 8.27 -6.00 7.98
CA PHE A 14 8.41 -6.52 9.34
C PHE A 14 7.98 -7.98 9.52
N TYR A 15 7.19 -8.52 8.61
CA TYR A 15 6.52 -9.79 8.75
C TYR A 15 6.68 -10.70 7.54
N SER A 16 7.73 -10.47 6.74
CA SER A 16 7.97 -11.24 5.50
C SER A 16 8.16 -12.73 5.74
N GLU A 17 8.80 -13.13 6.86
CA GLU A 17 8.96 -14.53 7.23
C GLU A 17 7.63 -15.18 7.62
N TRP A 18 6.83 -14.47 8.44
CA TRP A 18 5.48 -14.92 8.76
C TRP A 18 4.63 -15.10 7.50
N PHE A 19 4.66 -14.13 6.61
CA PHE A 19 3.89 -14.18 5.37
C PHE A 19 4.31 -15.35 4.49
N ALA A 20 5.62 -15.61 4.36
CA ALA A 20 6.14 -16.78 3.68
C ALA A 20 5.62 -18.11 4.30
N ASN A 21 5.58 -18.17 5.63
CA ASN A 21 5.03 -19.35 6.33
C ASN A 21 3.51 -19.47 6.13
N ARG A 22 2.78 -18.35 6.03
CA ARG A 22 1.33 -18.39 5.72
C ARG A 22 1.07 -18.86 4.30
N LEU A 23 1.86 -18.42 3.31
CA LEU A 23 1.76 -18.91 1.94
C LEU A 23 2.00 -20.41 1.86
N ARG A 24 3.04 -20.94 2.56
CA ARG A 24 3.31 -22.38 2.61
C ARG A 24 2.21 -23.16 3.33
N ALA A 25 1.64 -22.60 4.39
CA ALA A 25 0.54 -23.23 5.14
C ALA A 25 -0.80 -23.16 4.41
N GLY A 26 -0.94 -22.28 3.41
CA GLY A 26 -2.13 -22.12 2.58
C GLY A 26 -3.27 -21.35 3.24
N TYR A 27 -3.08 -20.75 4.42
CA TYR A 27 -4.11 -19.97 5.09
C TYR A 27 -3.56 -18.96 6.10
N VAL A 28 -4.40 -17.98 6.45
CA VAL A 28 -4.16 -16.99 7.50
C VAL A 28 -5.42 -16.77 8.34
N LEU A 29 -5.24 -16.48 9.62
CA LEU A 29 -6.31 -16.08 10.55
C LEU A 29 -6.19 -14.59 10.86
N VAL A 30 -7.29 -13.87 10.66
CA VAL A 30 -7.34 -12.40 10.84
C VAL A 30 -8.37 -12.07 11.91
N ARG A 31 -7.91 -11.52 13.02
CA ARG A 31 -8.77 -11.06 14.10
C ARG A 31 -9.44 -9.74 13.75
N ASN A 32 -10.75 -9.65 13.95
CA ASN A 32 -11.49 -8.42 13.69
C ASN A 32 -11.06 -7.34 14.72
N PRO A 33 -10.62 -6.15 14.28
CA PRO A 33 -10.13 -5.10 15.19
C PRO A 33 -11.23 -4.48 16.06
N TYR A 34 -12.50 -4.67 15.70
CA TYR A 34 -13.67 -4.13 16.44
C TYR A 34 -14.41 -5.20 17.25
N ASN A 35 -14.17 -6.48 16.96
CA ASN A 35 -14.70 -7.61 17.72
C ASN A 35 -13.60 -8.66 17.90
N PRO A 36 -12.82 -8.61 18.98
CA PRO A 36 -11.65 -9.47 19.15
C PRO A 36 -11.95 -10.98 19.17
N GLN A 37 -13.18 -11.41 19.43
CA GLN A 37 -13.57 -12.83 19.37
C GLN A 37 -13.86 -13.31 17.95
N ALA A 38 -14.20 -12.38 17.02
CA ALA A 38 -14.45 -12.75 15.64
C ALA A 38 -13.13 -12.87 14.88
N VAL A 39 -12.89 -14.05 14.32
CA VAL A 39 -11.72 -14.38 13.54
C VAL A 39 -12.16 -14.81 12.14
N THR A 40 -11.55 -14.26 11.12
CA THR A 40 -11.79 -14.68 9.73
C THR A 40 -10.61 -15.52 9.25
N ARG A 41 -10.88 -16.71 8.72
CA ARG A 41 -9.93 -17.55 8.03
C ARG A 41 -9.96 -17.24 6.54
N TYR A 42 -8.83 -16.83 5.98
CA TYR A 42 -8.62 -16.69 4.55
C TYR A 42 -7.73 -17.82 4.04
N GLU A 43 -8.16 -18.49 2.99
CA GLU A 43 -7.31 -19.41 2.24
C GLU A 43 -6.34 -18.60 1.36
N LEU A 44 -5.08 -19.03 1.33
CA LEU A 44 -4.04 -18.47 0.48
C LEU A 44 -3.77 -19.47 -0.66
N ASN A 45 -4.81 -19.75 -1.45
CA ASN A 45 -4.72 -20.60 -2.63
C ASN A 45 -4.71 -19.72 -3.88
N PRO A 46 -3.74 -19.87 -4.82
CA PRO A 46 -3.69 -19.13 -6.07
C PRO A 46 -4.96 -19.25 -6.93
N ASP A 47 -5.71 -20.36 -6.80
CA ASP A 47 -6.99 -20.53 -7.51
C ASP A 47 -8.11 -19.62 -6.96
N MET A 48 -7.95 -19.05 -5.77
CA MET A 48 -8.93 -18.17 -5.11
C MET A 48 -8.41 -16.74 -4.94
N VAL A 49 -7.09 -16.58 -4.79
CA VAL A 49 -6.44 -15.26 -4.61
C VAL A 49 -5.81 -14.87 -5.93
N ASP A 50 -6.53 -14.06 -6.71
CA ASP A 50 -6.11 -13.61 -8.03
C ASP A 50 -4.92 -12.66 -7.95
N LEU A 51 -4.91 -11.79 -6.92
CA LEU A 51 -3.88 -10.77 -6.75
C LEU A 51 -3.66 -10.47 -5.27
N ILE A 52 -2.39 -10.31 -4.91
CA ILE A 52 -1.97 -9.80 -3.60
C ILE A 52 -1.46 -8.37 -3.77
N GLY A 53 -2.13 -7.44 -3.08
CA GLY A 53 -1.74 -6.03 -3.01
C GLY A 53 -0.81 -5.78 -1.84
N PHE A 54 0.32 -5.15 -2.12
CA PHE A 54 1.32 -4.79 -1.12
C PHE A 54 1.41 -3.26 -0.99
N CYS A 55 1.52 -2.77 0.24
CA CYS A 55 1.93 -1.39 0.53
C CYS A 55 3.07 -1.44 1.52
N THR A 56 4.23 -0.89 1.15
CA THR A 56 5.42 -0.98 1.99
C THR A 56 6.28 0.29 1.88
N LYS A 57 7.06 0.55 2.92
CA LYS A 57 8.17 1.53 2.91
C LYS A 57 9.54 0.85 2.87
N ASN A 58 9.56 -0.49 2.87
CA ASN A 58 10.79 -1.28 2.83
C ASN A 58 10.51 -2.63 2.19
N PRO A 59 10.64 -2.79 0.87
CA PRO A 59 10.40 -4.06 0.20
C PRO A 59 11.52 -5.09 0.38
N ALA A 60 12.73 -4.67 0.79
CA ALA A 60 13.94 -5.51 0.85
C ALA A 60 13.75 -6.88 1.53
N PRO A 61 13.05 -7.02 2.69
CA PRO A 61 12.88 -8.33 3.33
C PRO A 61 12.03 -9.32 2.51
N MET A 62 11.19 -8.81 1.58
CA MET A 62 10.40 -9.67 0.68
C MET A 62 11.12 -10.05 -0.60
N LEU A 63 12.11 -9.28 -1.07
CA LEU A 63 12.83 -9.54 -2.32
C LEU A 63 13.41 -10.96 -2.37
N GLN A 64 13.91 -11.48 -1.24
CA GLN A 64 14.45 -12.84 -1.14
C GLN A 64 13.37 -13.95 -1.12
N LYS A 65 12.10 -13.59 -1.10
CA LYS A 65 10.95 -14.50 -0.98
C LYS A 65 10.02 -14.45 -2.20
N MET A 66 10.40 -13.72 -3.24
CA MET A 66 9.57 -13.49 -4.43
C MET A 66 9.18 -14.78 -5.15
N ASP A 67 10.00 -15.83 -5.06
CA ASP A 67 9.69 -17.15 -5.62
C ASP A 67 8.37 -17.74 -5.08
N LEU A 68 8.00 -17.45 -3.84
CA LEU A 68 6.76 -17.90 -3.22
C LEU A 68 5.52 -17.20 -3.79
N LEU A 69 5.72 -16.07 -4.46
CA LEU A 69 4.65 -15.25 -5.03
C LEU A 69 4.43 -15.49 -6.53
N ARG A 70 5.22 -16.35 -7.18
CA ARG A 70 5.15 -16.57 -8.65
C ARG A 70 3.79 -17.05 -9.14
N SER A 71 3.03 -17.76 -8.30
CA SER A 71 1.70 -18.27 -8.65
C SER A 71 0.57 -17.27 -8.40
N TYR A 72 0.88 -16.10 -7.85
CA TYR A 72 -0.09 -15.06 -7.55
C TYR A 72 0.12 -13.85 -8.44
N GLY A 73 -0.96 -13.21 -8.85
CA GLY A 73 -0.87 -11.83 -9.31
C GLY A 73 -0.39 -10.93 -8.18
N GLN A 74 0.33 -9.88 -8.53
CA GLN A 74 0.90 -8.97 -7.54
C GLN A 74 0.69 -7.53 -7.98
N TYR A 75 0.42 -6.64 -7.02
CA TYR A 75 0.53 -5.21 -7.22
C TYR A 75 1.18 -4.57 -5.99
N TRP A 76 2.26 -3.85 -6.23
CA TRP A 76 3.08 -3.27 -5.18
C TRP A 76 2.94 -1.75 -5.14
N PHE A 77 2.64 -1.20 -3.98
CA PHE A 77 2.91 0.19 -3.69
C PHE A 77 4.13 0.29 -2.80
N VAL A 78 5.15 0.99 -3.28
CA VAL A 78 6.30 1.35 -2.46
C VAL A 78 6.23 2.84 -2.15
N THR A 79 6.14 3.15 -0.86
CA THR A 79 6.03 4.54 -0.38
C THR A 79 7.42 5.12 -0.15
N ILE A 80 7.76 6.14 -0.92
CA ILE A 80 9.02 6.89 -0.79
C ILE A 80 8.68 8.37 -0.71
N THR A 81 9.03 9.01 0.40
CA THR A 81 8.71 10.38 0.76
C THR A 81 10.00 11.18 1.01
N PRO A 82 9.97 12.51 1.04
CA PRO A 82 11.17 13.32 1.28
C PRO A 82 11.64 13.33 2.73
N TYR A 83 10.87 12.73 3.65
CA TYR A 83 11.05 12.90 5.09
C TYR A 83 12.28 12.17 5.63
N GLY A 84 12.89 12.75 6.67
CA GLY A 84 13.99 12.18 7.42
C GLY A 84 13.52 11.35 8.63
N PRO A 85 14.50 10.83 9.43
CA PRO A 85 14.21 9.99 10.59
C PRO A 85 13.47 10.72 11.71
N GLU A 86 13.42 12.05 11.71
CA GLU A 86 12.62 12.85 12.65
C GLU A 86 11.11 12.72 12.41
N ILE A 87 10.72 12.29 11.20
CA ILE A 87 9.33 12.03 10.80
C ILE A 87 9.08 10.53 10.60
N GLU A 88 10.05 9.83 10.03
CA GLU A 88 10.00 8.40 9.67
C GLU A 88 11.14 7.63 10.36
N PRO A 89 11.08 7.44 11.69
CA PRO A 89 12.23 7.02 12.51
C PRO A 89 12.91 5.73 12.09
N HIS A 90 12.13 4.77 11.56
CA HIS A 90 12.66 3.44 11.25
C HIS A 90 12.44 3.05 9.78
N VAL A 91 12.18 4.03 8.91
CA VAL A 91 12.20 3.80 7.46
C VAL A 91 13.66 3.80 7.00
N PRO A 92 14.09 2.87 6.15
CA PRO A 92 15.45 2.87 5.61
C PRO A 92 15.79 4.16 4.84
N PRO A 93 17.07 4.48 4.63
CA PRO A 93 17.46 5.61 3.80
C PRO A 93 16.80 5.58 2.42
N LYS A 94 16.35 6.73 1.93
CA LYS A 94 15.60 6.85 0.67
C LYS A 94 16.33 6.23 -0.52
N GLU A 95 17.63 6.41 -0.58
CA GLU A 95 18.48 5.86 -1.63
C GLU A 95 18.43 4.33 -1.65
N THR A 96 18.42 3.70 -0.47
CA THR A 96 18.26 2.24 -0.33
C THR A 96 16.87 1.82 -0.84
N VAL A 97 15.80 2.49 -0.41
CA VAL A 97 14.43 2.15 -0.84
C VAL A 97 14.24 2.37 -2.34
N LEU A 98 14.88 3.39 -2.93
CA LEU A 98 14.88 3.60 -4.39
C LEU A 98 15.57 2.45 -5.13
N CYS A 99 16.73 1.98 -4.65
CA CYS A 99 17.40 0.81 -5.22
C CYS A 99 16.54 -0.46 -5.10
N ASP A 100 15.93 -0.68 -3.93
CA ASP A 100 15.03 -1.82 -3.69
C ASP A 100 13.77 -1.74 -4.56
N PHE A 101 13.25 -0.54 -4.83
CA PHE A 101 12.14 -0.31 -5.76
C PHE A 101 12.52 -0.75 -7.17
N VAL A 102 13.68 -0.33 -7.66
CA VAL A 102 14.19 -0.71 -8.99
C VAL A 102 14.34 -2.23 -9.07
N ALA A 103 14.99 -2.85 -8.08
CA ALA A 103 15.16 -4.31 -8.05
C ALA A 103 13.80 -5.05 -8.01
N LEU A 104 12.81 -4.55 -7.27
CA LEU A 104 11.47 -5.11 -7.24
C LEU A 104 10.78 -4.96 -8.60
N SER A 105 10.90 -3.79 -9.24
CA SER A 105 10.35 -3.53 -10.57
C SER A 105 10.91 -4.47 -11.64
N GLU A 106 12.20 -4.81 -11.57
CA GLU A 106 12.84 -5.78 -12.48
C GLU A 106 12.25 -7.19 -12.32
N ILE A 107 11.71 -7.53 -11.12
CA ILE A 107 11.10 -8.83 -10.86
C ILE A 107 9.63 -8.86 -11.30
N VAL A 108 8.85 -7.81 -10.94
CA VAL A 108 7.38 -7.83 -11.11
C VAL A 108 6.91 -7.10 -12.37
N GLY A 109 7.77 -6.32 -12.99
CA GLY A 109 7.45 -5.45 -14.12
C GLY A 109 6.86 -4.08 -13.68
N PRO A 110 7.00 -3.04 -14.52
CA PRO A 110 6.56 -1.68 -14.21
C PRO A 110 5.04 -1.52 -14.10
N ASP A 111 4.26 -2.45 -14.67
CA ASP A 111 2.79 -2.48 -14.59
C ASP A 111 2.28 -3.00 -13.23
N SER A 112 3.12 -3.72 -12.50
CA SER A 112 2.78 -4.34 -11.21
C SER A 112 3.33 -3.59 -10.00
N ILE A 113 3.88 -2.38 -10.20
CA ILE A 113 4.43 -1.57 -9.13
C ILE A 113 4.09 -0.08 -9.31
N GLY A 114 3.71 0.59 -8.23
CA GLY A 114 3.44 2.01 -8.19
C GLY A 114 4.22 2.70 -7.07
N TRP A 115 4.71 3.91 -7.36
CA TRP A 115 5.29 4.77 -6.34
C TRP A 115 4.19 5.48 -5.55
N ARG A 116 4.31 5.55 -4.21
CA ARG A 116 3.48 6.41 -3.37
C ARG A 116 4.33 7.53 -2.78
N TYR A 117 4.00 8.76 -3.13
CA TYR A 117 4.52 9.98 -2.51
C TYR A 117 3.45 10.54 -1.57
N ASP A 118 3.27 9.88 -0.43
CA ASP A 118 2.07 9.96 0.43
C ASP A 118 2.40 9.65 1.90
N PRO A 119 1.96 10.50 2.82
CA PRO A 119 1.26 11.77 2.65
C PRO A 119 2.20 12.97 2.44
N ILE A 120 1.66 14.05 1.86
CA ILE A 120 2.36 15.32 1.71
C ILE A 120 1.89 16.27 2.82
N PHE A 121 2.83 16.88 3.55
CA PHE A 121 2.59 17.98 4.46
C PHE A 121 3.68 19.05 4.31
N LEU A 122 3.39 20.27 4.71
CA LEU A 122 4.33 21.37 4.67
C LEU A 122 4.83 21.76 6.07
N SER A 123 6.08 22.16 6.14
CA SER A 123 6.74 22.73 7.30
C SER A 123 7.90 23.63 6.87
N ASP A 124 8.59 24.25 7.84
CA ASP A 124 9.80 25.06 7.55
C ASP A 124 10.90 24.26 6.85
N THR A 125 10.99 22.95 7.11
CA THR A 125 11.96 22.05 6.48
C THR A 125 11.45 21.48 5.16
N TYR A 126 10.17 21.15 5.09
CA TYR A 126 9.52 20.51 3.94
C TYR A 126 8.60 21.50 3.25
N THR A 127 9.23 22.48 2.55
CA THR A 127 8.56 23.52 1.79
C THR A 127 8.05 23.01 0.45
N VAL A 128 7.24 23.81 -0.24
CA VAL A 128 6.78 23.53 -1.61
C VAL A 128 7.98 23.27 -2.54
N GLU A 129 9.00 24.10 -2.47
CA GLU A 129 10.22 24.00 -3.29
C GLU A 129 10.98 22.72 -2.99
N ARG A 130 11.10 22.36 -1.70
CA ARG A 130 11.76 21.12 -1.27
C ARG A 130 11.01 19.91 -1.79
N HIS A 131 9.68 19.89 -1.70
CA HIS A 131 8.87 18.80 -2.25
C HIS A 131 9.07 18.67 -3.77
N ILE A 132 9.08 19.76 -4.52
CA ILE A 132 9.30 19.74 -5.97
C ILE A 132 10.69 19.20 -6.31
N GLN A 133 11.73 19.62 -5.60
CA GLN A 133 13.10 19.13 -5.81
C GLN A 133 13.23 17.64 -5.55
N GLU A 134 12.77 17.16 -4.38
CA GLU A 134 12.84 15.75 -3.99
C GLU A 134 11.99 14.87 -4.90
N PHE A 135 10.79 15.34 -5.27
CA PHE A 135 9.93 14.63 -6.21
C PHE A 135 10.61 14.46 -7.58
N THR A 136 11.22 15.54 -8.10
CA THR A 136 11.95 15.48 -9.37
C THR A 136 13.10 14.49 -9.33
N ARG A 137 13.90 14.51 -8.25
CA ARG A 137 15.02 13.57 -8.04
C ARG A 137 14.55 12.12 -8.02
N MET A 138 13.51 11.82 -7.26
CA MET A 138 12.95 10.47 -7.15
C MET A 138 12.31 10.03 -8.47
N ALA A 139 11.54 10.89 -9.14
CA ALA A 139 10.94 10.59 -10.43
C ALA A 139 11.98 10.25 -11.50
N ALA A 140 13.13 10.93 -11.50
CA ALA A 140 14.23 10.65 -12.43
C ALA A 140 14.82 9.24 -12.20
N VAL A 141 14.95 8.80 -10.94
CA VAL A 141 15.43 7.44 -10.61
C VAL A 141 14.41 6.38 -10.99
N LEU A 142 13.11 6.66 -10.79
CA LEU A 142 12.02 5.70 -10.99
C LEU A 142 11.51 5.66 -12.45
N ALA A 143 12.03 6.51 -13.33
CA ALA A 143 11.65 6.55 -14.73
C ALA A 143 11.87 5.19 -15.41
N GLY A 144 10.82 4.65 -16.05
CA GLY A 144 10.84 3.33 -16.69
C GLY A 144 10.65 2.14 -15.74
N HIS A 145 10.72 2.35 -14.41
CA HIS A 145 10.50 1.30 -13.41
C HIS A 145 9.06 1.28 -12.86
N THR A 146 8.26 2.27 -13.17
CA THR A 146 6.82 2.32 -12.87
C THR A 146 6.14 3.33 -13.80
N HIS A 147 4.84 3.18 -13.98
CA HIS A 147 3.99 4.09 -14.75
C HIS A 147 3.12 4.97 -13.86
N THR A 148 3.14 4.76 -12.54
CA THR A 148 2.19 5.39 -11.63
C THR A 148 2.88 5.99 -10.41
N CYS A 149 2.51 7.25 -10.08
CA CYS A 149 2.80 7.84 -8.79
C CYS A 149 1.50 8.27 -8.11
N VAL A 150 1.21 7.69 -6.95
CA VAL A 150 0.08 8.09 -6.10
C VAL A 150 0.52 9.20 -5.16
N ILE A 151 -0.26 10.27 -5.10
CA ILE A 151 -0.04 11.37 -4.15
C ILE A 151 -1.26 11.55 -3.26
N SER A 152 -1.07 11.94 -2.01
CA SER A 152 -2.14 12.49 -1.15
C SER A 152 -1.58 13.50 -0.17
N PHE A 153 -2.44 14.40 0.30
CA PHE A 153 -2.10 15.36 1.33
C PHE A 153 -2.51 14.84 2.70
N ILE A 154 -1.83 15.31 3.73
CA ILE A 154 -2.02 14.78 5.07
C ILE A 154 -3.45 14.99 5.58
N ASP A 155 -4.08 13.90 6.01
CA ASP A 155 -5.33 13.92 6.74
C ASP A 155 -5.06 14.03 8.24
N LEU A 156 -5.70 15.00 8.90
CA LEU A 156 -5.50 15.25 10.32
C LEU A 156 -6.41 14.36 11.19
N TYR A 157 -6.25 13.03 11.07
CA TYR A 157 -6.90 12.07 11.95
C TYR A 157 -6.52 12.31 13.42
N GLU A 158 -7.33 11.83 14.36
CA GLU A 158 -7.06 11.93 15.80
C GLU A 158 -5.66 11.40 16.16
N LYS A 159 -5.27 10.26 15.64
CA LYS A 159 -3.94 9.66 15.86
C LYS A 159 -2.80 10.54 15.30
N VAL A 160 -3.00 11.15 14.14
CA VAL A 160 -2.04 12.08 13.54
C VAL A 160 -1.90 13.32 14.41
N ARG A 161 -2.99 13.94 14.84
CA ARG A 161 -2.96 15.11 15.76
C ARG A 161 -2.26 14.80 17.07
N ARG A 162 -2.42 13.58 17.59
CA ARG A 162 -1.75 13.12 18.81
C ARG A 162 -0.25 12.90 18.61
N ASN A 163 0.14 12.20 17.56
CA ASN A 163 1.54 11.76 17.33
C ASN A 163 2.38 12.82 16.59
N PHE A 164 1.72 13.78 15.95
CA PHE A 164 2.33 14.87 15.19
C PHE A 164 1.58 16.19 15.42
N PRO A 165 1.55 16.72 16.67
CA PRO A 165 0.67 17.82 17.05
C PRO A 165 0.98 19.14 16.33
N GLN A 166 2.21 19.34 15.83
CA GLN A 166 2.61 20.55 15.11
C GLN A 166 2.23 20.52 13.63
N VAL A 167 1.81 19.37 13.08
CA VAL A 167 1.46 19.29 11.65
C VAL A 167 0.14 20.03 11.37
N GLN A 168 0.09 20.69 10.25
CA GLN A 168 -1.09 21.38 9.76
C GLN A 168 -1.55 20.80 8.42
N GLY A 169 -2.83 20.99 8.12
CA GLY A 169 -3.37 20.65 6.79
C GLY A 169 -2.76 21.55 5.72
N VAL A 170 -2.54 20.99 4.54
CA VAL A 170 -2.01 21.74 3.40
C VAL A 170 -3.12 22.61 2.79
N SER A 171 -2.84 23.89 2.55
CA SER A 171 -3.80 24.80 1.95
C SER A 171 -4.20 24.35 0.53
N ARG A 172 -5.40 24.71 0.07
CA ARG A 172 -5.85 24.40 -1.28
C ARG A 172 -4.90 24.98 -2.34
N ALA A 173 -4.36 26.20 -2.11
CA ALA A 173 -3.43 26.83 -3.01
C ALA A 173 -2.13 26.04 -3.16
N ASP A 174 -1.56 25.59 -2.04
CA ASP A 174 -0.34 24.78 -2.03
C ASP A 174 -0.57 23.38 -2.63
N ARG A 175 -1.72 22.76 -2.35
CA ARG A 175 -2.10 21.47 -2.98
C ARG A 175 -2.15 21.59 -4.50
N LEU A 176 -2.76 22.64 -5.02
CA LEU A 176 -2.80 22.90 -6.46
C LEU A 176 -1.41 23.21 -7.03
N THR A 177 -0.59 23.97 -6.32
CA THR A 177 0.78 24.29 -6.75
C THR A 177 1.64 23.03 -6.85
N LEU A 178 1.65 22.21 -5.81
CA LEU A 178 2.37 20.93 -5.78
C LEU A 178 1.82 19.95 -6.81
N GLY A 179 0.50 19.78 -6.86
CA GLY A 179 -0.14 18.84 -7.78
C GLY A 179 0.16 19.16 -9.25
N LYS A 180 0.08 20.44 -9.66
CA LYS A 180 0.46 20.89 -11.02
C LYS A 180 1.93 20.61 -11.32
N ALA A 181 2.82 20.91 -10.36
CA ALA A 181 4.25 20.65 -10.52
C ALA A 181 4.51 19.15 -10.69
N PHE A 182 3.89 18.30 -9.85
CA PHE A 182 4.07 16.85 -9.92
C PHE A 182 3.51 16.25 -11.22
N VAL A 183 2.35 16.72 -11.71
CA VAL A 183 1.82 16.30 -13.02
C VAL A 183 2.79 16.67 -14.14
N LYS A 184 3.35 17.89 -14.12
CA LYS A 184 4.34 18.32 -15.11
C LYS A 184 5.61 17.45 -15.07
N ILE A 185 6.16 17.19 -13.88
CA ILE A 185 7.33 16.34 -13.67
C ILE A 185 7.01 14.90 -14.07
N GLY A 186 5.86 14.38 -13.64
CA GLY A 186 5.42 13.02 -13.99
C GLY A 186 5.44 12.79 -15.50
N ARG A 187 4.90 13.71 -16.29
CA ARG A 187 4.93 13.62 -17.76
C ARG A 187 6.35 13.55 -18.34
N GLN A 188 7.32 14.25 -17.73
CA GLN A 188 8.72 14.22 -18.19
C GLN A 188 9.37 12.85 -17.98
N TYR A 189 8.94 12.12 -16.96
CA TYR A 189 9.51 10.82 -16.56
C TYR A 189 8.58 9.62 -16.82
N GLY A 190 7.50 9.81 -17.58
CA GLY A 190 6.58 8.74 -17.96
C GLY A 190 5.68 8.25 -16.81
N LEU A 191 5.43 9.11 -15.80
CA LEU A 191 4.60 8.79 -14.64
C LEU A 191 3.23 9.45 -14.74
N THR A 192 2.17 8.66 -14.57
CA THR A 192 0.81 9.17 -14.35
C THR A 192 0.62 9.49 -12.87
N ILE A 193 0.27 10.74 -12.55
CA ILE A 193 -0.02 11.16 -11.18
C ILE A 193 -1.46 10.83 -10.85
N ARG A 194 -1.65 10.09 -9.74
CA ARG A 194 -2.97 9.66 -9.22
C ARG A 194 -3.22 10.25 -7.83
N PRO A 195 -4.06 11.29 -7.71
CA PRO A 195 -4.49 11.80 -6.41
C PRO A 195 -5.33 10.75 -5.66
N CYS A 196 -5.00 10.46 -4.41
CA CYS A 196 -5.71 9.49 -3.59
C CYS A 196 -6.64 10.19 -2.59
N ALA A 197 -7.94 10.11 -2.78
CA ALA A 197 -8.98 10.75 -1.96
C ALA A 197 -8.82 12.30 -1.90
N GLU A 198 -8.43 12.93 -3.02
CA GLU A 198 -8.19 14.38 -3.14
C GLU A 198 -9.18 15.06 -4.12
N GLY A 199 -10.22 14.33 -4.55
CA GLY A 199 -11.16 14.81 -5.57
C GLY A 199 -10.54 14.90 -6.96
N ASP A 200 -11.10 15.77 -7.81
CA ASP A 200 -10.78 15.89 -9.24
C ASP A 200 -10.10 17.22 -9.63
N GLU A 201 -9.72 18.03 -8.65
CA GLU A 201 -9.14 19.37 -8.91
C GLU A 201 -7.87 19.33 -9.79
N LEU A 202 -7.16 18.20 -9.82
CA LEU A 202 -5.96 18.01 -10.64
C LEU A 202 -6.25 17.42 -12.03
N ALA A 203 -7.46 16.94 -12.31
CA ALA A 203 -7.83 16.37 -13.61
C ALA A 203 -7.61 17.34 -14.79
N PRO A 204 -7.95 18.67 -14.70
CA PRO A 204 -7.71 19.61 -15.78
C PRO A 204 -6.21 19.80 -16.12
N TYR A 205 -5.30 19.42 -15.23
CA TYR A 205 -3.86 19.50 -15.44
C TYR A 205 -3.27 18.18 -15.96
N GLY A 206 -4.09 17.11 -15.97
CA GLY A 206 -3.76 15.80 -16.52
C GLY A 206 -3.35 14.75 -15.47
N ALA A 207 -3.79 14.92 -14.23
CA ALA A 207 -3.78 13.83 -13.25
C ALA A 207 -4.90 12.84 -13.59
N ASP A 208 -4.69 11.57 -13.27
CA ASP A 208 -5.73 10.54 -13.34
C ASP A 208 -6.41 10.42 -11.97
N CYS A 209 -7.59 11.00 -11.85
CA CYS A 209 -8.39 11.02 -10.63
C CYS A 209 -9.35 9.82 -10.51
N SER A 210 -9.19 8.77 -11.32
CA SER A 210 -10.05 7.57 -11.29
C SER A 210 -9.81 6.66 -10.08
N GLY A 211 -8.74 6.91 -9.30
CA GLY A 211 -8.36 6.14 -8.11
C GLY A 211 -7.01 5.46 -8.23
N CYS A 212 -6.48 5.02 -7.10
CA CYS A 212 -5.14 4.41 -7.03
C CYS A 212 -5.15 2.88 -6.98
N MET A 213 -6.30 2.26 -6.73
CA MET A 213 -6.52 0.79 -6.72
C MET A 213 -7.81 0.47 -7.48
N THR A 214 -7.80 0.70 -8.78
CA THR A 214 -8.95 0.48 -9.66
C THR A 214 -8.89 -0.91 -10.30
N GLN A 215 -10.02 -1.36 -10.83
CA GLN A 215 -10.07 -2.59 -11.64
C GLN A 215 -9.04 -2.56 -12.76
N GLN A 216 -8.95 -1.45 -13.50
CA GLN A 216 -8.00 -1.29 -14.60
C GLN A 216 -6.55 -1.48 -14.17
N ILE A 217 -6.15 -0.95 -13.00
CA ILE A 217 -4.79 -1.13 -12.48
C ILE A 217 -4.50 -2.61 -12.21
N PHE A 218 -5.46 -3.31 -11.59
CA PHE A 218 -5.31 -4.74 -11.32
C PHE A 218 -5.32 -5.58 -12.59
N GLU A 219 -6.17 -5.28 -13.55
CA GLU A 219 -6.22 -5.94 -14.86
C GLU A 219 -4.91 -5.75 -15.65
N THR A 220 -4.35 -4.53 -15.60
CA THR A 220 -3.04 -4.25 -16.21
C THR A 220 -1.94 -5.08 -15.57
N ALA A 221 -1.89 -5.12 -14.23
CA ALA A 221 -0.89 -5.91 -13.49
C ALA A 221 -1.01 -7.43 -13.72
N LEU A 222 -2.24 -7.92 -13.90
CA LEU A 222 -2.52 -9.34 -14.13
C LEU A 222 -2.40 -9.75 -15.60
N HIS A 223 -2.45 -8.80 -16.55
CA HIS A 223 -2.69 -9.04 -17.97
C HIS A 223 -3.95 -9.91 -18.22
N ARG A 224 -4.98 -9.75 -17.38
CA ARG A 224 -6.23 -10.50 -17.41
C ARG A 224 -7.39 -9.60 -16.98
N ARG A 225 -8.58 -9.88 -17.50
CA ARG A 225 -9.80 -9.18 -17.10
C ARG A 225 -10.34 -9.72 -15.79
N LEU A 226 -10.96 -8.82 -15.01
CA LEU A 226 -11.56 -9.12 -13.72
C LEU A 226 -13.05 -8.78 -13.74
N HIS A 227 -13.85 -9.64 -13.12
CA HIS A 227 -15.24 -9.34 -12.79
C HIS A 227 -15.33 -9.03 -11.29
N LEU A 228 -15.06 -7.77 -10.94
CA LEU A 228 -15.07 -7.36 -9.53
C LEU A 228 -16.50 -7.23 -9.00
N PRO A 229 -16.80 -7.75 -7.81
CA PRO A 229 -18.07 -7.48 -7.15
C PRO A 229 -18.23 -5.99 -6.84
N PRO A 230 -19.47 -5.48 -6.67
CA PRO A 230 -19.69 -4.09 -6.28
C PRO A 230 -18.89 -3.73 -5.03
N GLY A 231 -17.94 -2.79 -5.14
CA GLY A 231 -17.09 -2.36 -4.04
C GLY A 231 -17.80 -1.35 -3.13
N LYS A 232 -17.47 -1.35 -1.83
CA LYS A 232 -17.86 -0.29 -0.90
C LYS A 232 -16.61 0.52 -0.54
N ASN A 233 -16.60 1.79 -0.92
CA ASN A 233 -15.53 2.70 -0.55
C ASN A 233 -15.74 3.16 0.90
N SER A 234 -14.66 3.18 1.68
CA SER A 234 -14.71 3.66 3.06
C SER A 234 -14.69 5.19 3.18
N ARG A 235 -14.31 5.90 2.11
CA ARG A 235 -14.26 7.36 2.04
C ARG A 235 -15.07 7.85 0.83
N LYS A 236 -15.77 8.99 0.99
CA LYS A 236 -16.62 9.58 -0.03
C LYS A 236 -15.88 9.88 -1.35
N GLU A 237 -14.61 10.28 -1.26
CA GLU A 237 -13.78 10.68 -2.40
C GLU A 237 -12.81 9.58 -2.87
N CYS A 238 -12.93 8.37 -2.30
CA CYS A 238 -12.09 7.23 -2.66
C CYS A 238 -12.78 6.38 -3.72
N ALA A 239 -12.20 6.29 -4.90
CA ALA A 239 -12.65 5.42 -6.00
C ALA A 239 -11.94 4.05 -6.02
N CYS A 240 -11.14 3.72 -5.00
CA CYS A 240 -10.39 2.48 -4.94
C CYS A 240 -11.27 1.29 -4.61
N PHE A 241 -11.00 0.15 -5.26
CA PHE A 241 -11.61 -1.11 -4.89
C PHE A 241 -10.94 -1.65 -3.62
N MET A 242 -11.67 -1.59 -2.50
CA MET A 242 -11.18 -2.02 -1.19
C MET A 242 -11.54 -3.48 -0.95
N THR A 243 -10.56 -4.26 -0.52
CA THR A 243 -10.68 -5.70 -0.29
C THR A 243 -10.23 -6.10 1.13
N ALA A 244 -10.14 -7.41 1.40
CA ALA A 244 -9.71 -7.93 2.68
C ALA A 244 -8.23 -7.58 2.94
N ASP A 245 -7.93 -7.03 4.11
CA ASP A 245 -6.56 -6.78 4.58
C ASP A 245 -6.21 -7.73 5.72
N ILE A 246 -5.07 -8.41 5.60
CA ILE A 246 -4.60 -9.40 6.59
C ILE A 246 -3.67 -8.82 7.65
N GLY A 247 -3.40 -7.51 7.61
CA GLY A 247 -2.61 -6.82 8.63
C GLY A 247 -3.37 -6.60 9.95
N ALA A 248 -2.68 -6.04 10.93
CA ALA A 248 -3.23 -5.63 12.21
C ALA A 248 -2.80 -4.21 12.57
N TYR A 249 -3.67 -3.44 13.21
CA TYR A 249 -3.33 -2.10 13.71
C TYR A 249 -2.29 -2.17 14.83
N ASN A 250 -1.51 -1.10 14.98
CA ASN A 250 -0.47 -0.97 16.02
C ASN A 250 0.61 -2.05 15.94
N THR A 251 1.05 -2.38 14.72
CA THR A 251 2.08 -3.41 14.50
C THR A 251 3.17 -2.95 13.54
N CYS A 252 3.05 -1.78 12.92
CA CYS A 252 4.05 -1.27 11.98
C CYS A 252 5.23 -0.62 12.75
N GLY A 253 6.40 -1.22 12.63
CA GLY A 253 7.63 -0.78 13.30
C GLY A 253 8.29 0.47 12.72
N HIS A 254 7.84 1.02 11.58
CA HIS A 254 8.37 2.27 11.02
C HIS A 254 8.12 3.48 11.93
N LEU A 255 7.03 3.48 12.71
CA LEU A 255 6.67 4.52 13.66
C LEU A 255 6.58 5.92 13.04
N CYS A 256 6.18 6.02 11.78
CA CYS A 256 5.96 7.30 11.11
C CYS A 256 5.00 8.18 11.93
N ARG A 257 5.36 9.46 12.16
CA ARG A 257 4.59 10.35 13.02
C ARG A 257 3.17 10.63 12.51
N TYR A 258 2.98 10.61 11.21
CA TYR A 258 1.69 10.82 10.53
C TYR A 258 0.85 9.54 10.37
N CYS A 259 1.27 8.40 10.93
CA CYS A 259 0.61 7.11 10.70
C CYS A 259 -0.79 7.06 11.31
N TYR A 260 -1.78 6.72 10.48
CA TYR A 260 -3.16 6.48 10.94
C TYR A 260 -3.36 5.10 11.57
N ALA A 261 -2.43 4.16 11.36
CA ALA A 261 -2.56 2.77 11.79
C ALA A 261 -2.00 2.52 13.20
N ASN A 262 -1.09 3.38 13.68
CA ASN A 262 -0.45 3.25 15.00
C ASN A 262 -1.01 4.27 16.01
N TYR A 263 -1.35 3.82 17.22
CA TYR A 263 -1.75 4.70 18.33
C TYR A 263 -0.55 5.25 19.09
N SER A 264 0.36 4.36 19.50
CA SER A 264 1.58 4.74 20.21
C SER A 264 2.71 3.77 19.97
N LYS A 265 3.94 4.22 20.22
CA LYS A 265 5.15 3.41 20.12
C LYS A 265 5.12 2.21 21.09
N GLU A 266 4.61 2.44 22.31
CA GLU A 266 4.55 1.41 23.36
C GLU A 266 3.65 0.25 22.93
N LEU A 267 2.47 0.57 22.37
CA LEU A 267 1.53 -0.43 21.89
C LEU A 267 2.09 -1.21 20.69
N VAL A 268 2.74 -0.53 19.77
CA VAL A 268 3.44 -1.20 18.65
C VAL A 268 4.51 -2.15 19.18
N THR A 269 5.36 -1.69 20.11
CA THR A 269 6.41 -2.52 20.71
C THR A 269 5.84 -3.73 21.43
N GLN A 270 4.74 -3.55 22.18
CA GLN A 270 4.06 -4.64 22.88
C GLN A 270 3.52 -5.69 21.87
N ASN A 271 2.84 -5.25 20.82
CA ASN A 271 2.27 -6.14 19.81
C ASN A 271 3.37 -6.88 19.04
N MET A 272 4.43 -6.19 18.63
CA MET A 272 5.55 -6.83 17.92
C MET A 272 6.25 -7.90 18.76
N ARG A 273 6.30 -7.78 20.09
CA ARG A 273 6.82 -8.82 20.99
C ARG A 273 5.95 -10.09 21.05
N GLN A 274 4.67 -9.98 20.69
CA GLN A 274 3.74 -11.10 20.62
C GLN A 274 3.71 -11.77 19.24
N HIS A 275 4.51 -11.27 18.31
CA HIS A 275 4.61 -11.85 16.98
C HIS A 275 5.37 -13.18 17.04
N ASP A 276 4.77 -14.20 16.42
CA ASP A 276 5.37 -15.51 16.18
C ASP A 276 5.26 -15.83 14.68
N PRO A 277 6.38 -15.98 13.96
CA PRO A 277 6.36 -16.28 12.53
C PRO A 277 5.65 -17.58 12.16
N GLN A 278 5.45 -18.48 13.11
CA GLN A 278 4.74 -19.76 12.90
C GLN A 278 3.24 -19.66 13.20
N SER A 279 2.81 -18.63 13.94
CA SER A 279 1.39 -18.44 14.25
C SER A 279 0.55 -18.24 12.99
N PRO A 280 -0.70 -18.75 12.92
CA PRO A 280 -1.63 -18.39 11.87
C PRO A 280 -2.10 -16.92 11.96
N PHE A 281 -1.91 -16.26 13.09
CA PHE A 281 -2.19 -14.83 13.32
C PHE A 281 -0.93 -13.99 13.10
N LEU A 282 -1.10 -12.76 12.64
CA LEU A 282 0.01 -11.81 12.59
C LEU A 282 0.57 -11.53 13.98
N ILE A 283 -0.31 -11.39 14.97
CA ILE A 283 0.02 -11.13 16.38
C ILE A 283 -0.72 -12.12 17.28
N GLY A 284 0.03 -12.72 18.18
CA GLY A 284 -0.50 -13.67 19.17
C GLY A 284 -0.94 -14.98 18.57
N HIS A 285 -1.87 -15.64 19.27
CA HIS A 285 -2.39 -16.99 18.96
C HIS A 285 -3.91 -17.04 19.11
N SER A 286 -4.50 -18.21 18.87
CA SER A 286 -5.91 -18.46 19.17
C SER A 286 -6.19 -18.29 20.67
N LEU A 287 -7.31 -17.70 20.99
CA LEU A 287 -7.76 -17.44 22.35
C LEU A 287 -9.01 -18.30 22.66
N PRO A 288 -9.22 -18.68 23.92
CA PRO A 288 -10.51 -19.27 24.33
C PRO A 288 -11.66 -18.33 23.95
N GLY A 289 -12.69 -18.86 23.28
CA GLY A 289 -13.85 -18.09 22.83
C GLY A 289 -13.70 -17.47 21.43
N ASP A 290 -12.59 -17.70 20.71
CA ASP A 290 -12.48 -17.32 19.31
C ASP A 290 -13.54 -18.03 18.46
N VAL A 291 -14.28 -17.26 17.67
CA VAL A 291 -15.24 -17.75 16.69
C VAL A 291 -14.64 -17.57 15.31
N ILE A 292 -14.24 -18.69 14.70
CA ILE A 292 -13.58 -18.67 13.40
C ILE A 292 -14.62 -18.82 12.30
N HIS A 293 -14.68 -17.80 11.41
CA HIS A 293 -15.53 -17.78 10.23
C HIS A 293 -14.67 -17.98 8.98
N GLN A 294 -15.09 -18.88 8.08
CA GLN A 294 -14.47 -19.01 6.77
C GLN A 294 -14.83 -17.81 5.91
N ALA A 295 -13.83 -17.18 5.30
CA ALA A 295 -14.07 -16.11 4.32
C ALA A 295 -14.78 -16.69 3.08
N GLN A 296 -15.72 -15.94 2.53
CA GLN A 296 -16.25 -16.22 1.20
C GLN A 296 -15.22 -15.73 0.17
N GLN A 297 -14.63 -16.66 -0.56
CA GLN A 297 -13.56 -16.40 -1.51
C GLN A 297 -13.86 -17.09 -2.84
N GLU A 298 -13.66 -16.34 -3.90
CA GLU A 298 -13.76 -16.84 -5.27
C GLU A 298 -12.78 -16.10 -6.16
N SER A 299 -12.33 -16.71 -7.25
CA SER A 299 -11.58 -16.00 -8.28
C SER A 299 -12.50 -15.04 -9.02
N TRP A 300 -12.00 -13.85 -9.28
CA TRP A 300 -12.67 -12.81 -10.07
C TRP A 300 -12.12 -12.69 -11.49
N VAL A 301 -11.14 -13.53 -11.82
CA VAL A 301 -10.57 -13.56 -13.17
C VAL A 301 -11.60 -14.13 -14.14
N GLU A 302 -11.85 -13.42 -15.24
CA GLU A 302 -12.68 -13.91 -16.32
C GLU A 302 -12.01 -15.11 -17.00
N ASN A 303 -12.65 -16.30 -16.88
CA ASN A 303 -12.15 -17.53 -17.51
C ASN A 303 -12.60 -17.67 -18.99
N GLN A 304 -13.40 -16.75 -19.50
CA GLN A 304 -13.82 -16.71 -20.89
C GLN A 304 -12.71 -16.04 -21.73
N LEU A 305 -11.94 -16.87 -22.46
CA LEU A 305 -11.11 -16.39 -23.55
C LEU A 305 -12.04 -15.78 -24.59
N SER A 306 -11.97 -14.47 -24.81
CA SER A 306 -12.66 -13.86 -25.94
C SER A 306 -12.00 -14.33 -27.24
N LEU A 307 -12.77 -14.46 -28.31
CA LEU A 307 -12.24 -14.82 -29.64
C LEU A 307 -11.13 -13.83 -30.09
N PHE A 308 -11.10 -12.61 -29.52
CA PHE A 308 -10.10 -11.57 -29.78
C PHE A 308 -8.78 -11.75 -28.99
N ASP A 309 -8.76 -12.59 -27.95
CA ASP A 309 -7.54 -12.92 -27.19
C ASP A 309 -6.74 -14.03 -27.88
N LEU A 310 -7.25 -14.57 -28.99
CA LEU A 310 -6.67 -15.65 -29.81
C LEU A 310 -6.13 -15.18 -31.17
N LEU A 311 -6.23 -13.88 -31.46
CA LEU A 311 -5.72 -13.23 -32.68
C LEU A 311 -4.56 -12.30 -32.37
#